data_07b18fc5e9a4ac3b1ec19e94d6dcb8f6
#
_entry.id   07b18fc5e9a4ac3b1ec19e94d6dcb8f6
#
_cell.length_a   1.000
_cell.length_b   1.000
_cell.length_c   1.000
_cell.angle_alpha   90.00
_cell.angle_beta   90.00
_cell.angle_gamma   90.00
#
_symmetry.space_group_name_H-M   'P 1'
#
loop_
_entity.id
_entity.type
_entity.pdbx_description
1 polymer ?
#
loop_
_entity_poly.entity_id
_entity_poly.type
_entity_poly.pdbx_seq_one_letter_code
_entity_poly.pdbx_strand_id
1 'polypeptide(L)'
;MAISVSDLPLEYQRQAMEKLREQQTRREPAPLAAPQKSPEKAPKYHNKPTERITLSGAVLKFGSCKEARVYDGLILRQMAGEIRDLRLQVDFTLQEAFTDTEGKRIRAIRYKADFTYKERSRDDEQLAEDLGFPSDCWRYVVLDAKSNPTKTAKYMMKKKMLKERFGIDITEV
;
A
#
# COMPACT_ATOMS: atom_id res chain seq x y z
N MET A 1 -3.30 52.65 -31.42
CA MET A 1 -4.02 52.19 -32.62
C MET A 1 -3.46 50.83 -32.97
N ALA A 2 -4.30 49.81 -33.11
CA ALA A 2 -3.86 48.46 -33.51
C ALA A 2 -3.76 48.44 -35.03
N ILE A 3 -2.63 48.10 -35.58
CA ILE A 3 -2.39 47.96 -37.02
C ILE A 3 -3.02 46.65 -37.46
N SER A 4 -3.93 46.66 -38.42
CA SER A 4 -4.54 45.45 -39.01
C SER A 4 -3.59 44.80 -40.03
N VAL A 5 -3.66 43.49 -40.21
CA VAL A 5 -2.85 42.76 -41.20
C VAL A 5 -3.14 43.27 -42.65
N SER A 6 -4.38 43.79 -42.89
CA SER A 6 -4.77 44.41 -44.16
C SER A 6 -4.06 45.70 -44.49
N ASP A 7 -3.43 46.37 -43.50
CA ASP A 7 -2.75 47.66 -43.70
C ASP A 7 -1.28 47.51 -44.03
N LEU A 8 -0.80 46.23 -44.15
CA LEU A 8 0.60 45.94 -44.46
C LEU A 8 0.75 45.74 -45.99
N PRO A 9 1.95 46.03 -46.60
CA PRO A 9 2.27 45.67 -47.98
C PRO A 9 2.06 44.19 -48.27
N LEU A 10 1.65 43.84 -49.49
CA LEU A 10 1.21 42.50 -49.87
C LEU A 10 2.21 41.37 -49.52
N GLU A 11 3.51 41.67 -49.57
CA GLU A 11 4.59 40.73 -49.20
C GLU A 11 4.53 40.35 -47.69
N TYR A 12 4.28 41.33 -46.82
CA TYR A 12 4.17 41.12 -45.39
C TYR A 12 2.83 40.47 -45.00
N GLN A 13 1.77 40.76 -45.76
CA GLN A 13 0.46 40.07 -45.52
C GLN A 13 0.61 38.55 -45.72
N ARG A 14 1.29 38.12 -46.79
CA ARG A 14 1.55 36.69 -47.02
C ARG A 14 2.34 36.03 -45.91
N GLN A 15 3.40 36.65 -45.45
CA GLN A 15 4.22 36.14 -44.36
C GLN A 15 3.46 36.10 -43.02
N ALA A 16 2.61 37.09 -42.74
CA ALA A 16 1.77 37.12 -41.54
C ALA A 16 0.72 36.02 -41.56
N MET A 17 0.09 35.78 -42.72
CA MET A 17 -0.91 34.69 -42.90
C MET A 17 -0.27 33.32 -42.80
N GLU A 18 0.93 33.14 -43.33
CA GLU A 18 1.68 31.85 -43.21
C GLU A 18 2.06 31.55 -41.78
N LYS A 19 2.58 32.53 -41.03
CA LYS A 19 2.87 32.40 -39.60
C LYS A 19 1.63 32.13 -38.78
N LEU A 20 0.51 32.74 -39.06
CA LEU A 20 -0.77 32.46 -38.42
C LEU A 20 -1.27 31.04 -38.67
N ARG A 21 -1.09 30.54 -39.92
CA ARG A 21 -1.42 29.16 -40.30
C ARG A 21 -0.53 28.15 -39.61
N GLU A 22 0.77 28.40 -39.49
CA GLU A 22 1.71 27.57 -38.72
C GLU A 22 1.39 27.58 -37.21
N GLN A 23 0.95 28.70 -36.67
CA GLN A 23 0.54 28.77 -35.25
C GLN A 23 -0.80 28.03 -35.02
N GLN A 24 -1.69 28.02 -35.97
CA GLN A 24 -2.96 27.25 -35.85
C GLN A 24 -2.70 25.74 -35.95
N THR A 25 -1.84 25.28 -36.84
CA THR A 25 -1.46 23.86 -36.95
C THR A 25 -0.67 23.36 -35.73
N ARG A 26 0.06 24.26 -35.04
CA ARG A 26 0.71 23.94 -33.74
C ARG A 26 -0.24 23.91 -32.56
N ARG A 27 -1.45 24.47 -32.67
CA ARG A 27 -2.46 24.55 -31.59
C ARG A 27 -3.52 23.48 -31.65
N GLU A 28 -3.56 22.61 -32.67
CA GLU A 28 -4.38 21.43 -32.59
C GLU A 28 -3.75 20.48 -31.54
N PRO A 29 -4.42 20.24 -30.40
CA PRO A 29 -3.97 19.21 -29.49
C PRO A 29 -4.05 17.89 -30.24
N ALA A 30 -2.93 17.18 -30.32
CA ALA A 30 -2.94 15.81 -30.79
C ALA A 30 -4.09 15.08 -30.09
N PRO A 31 -4.89 14.25 -30.79
CA PRO A 31 -5.97 13.51 -30.18
C PRO A 31 -5.40 12.79 -28.97
N LEU A 32 -6.00 13.03 -27.78
CA LEU A 32 -5.64 12.38 -26.53
C LEU A 32 -5.61 10.87 -26.82
N ALA A 33 -4.41 10.33 -27.00
CA ALA A 33 -4.22 8.89 -27.07
C ALA A 33 -4.88 8.34 -25.81
N ALA A 34 -5.85 7.45 -25.98
CA ALA A 34 -6.45 6.72 -24.88
C ALA A 34 -5.32 6.22 -23.98
N PRO A 35 -5.46 6.28 -22.63
CA PRO A 35 -4.40 5.88 -21.75
C PRO A 35 -3.99 4.46 -22.10
N GLN A 36 -2.84 4.32 -22.77
CA GLN A 36 -2.25 3.02 -23.02
C GLN A 36 -1.96 2.47 -21.63
N LYS A 37 -2.74 1.46 -21.22
CA LYS A 37 -2.38 0.64 -20.06
C LYS A 37 -0.95 0.20 -20.29
N SER A 38 -0.03 0.74 -19.49
CA SER A 38 1.35 0.25 -19.45
C SER A 38 1.25 -1.27 -19.32
N PRO A 39 2.04 -2.06 -20.07
CA PRO A 39 1.99 -3.51 -19.96
C PRO A 39 2.14 -3.87 -18.49
N GLU A 40 1.15 -4.59 -17.94
CA GLU A 40 1.21 -5.08 -16.58
C GLU A 40 2.52 -5.86 -16.45
N LYS A 41 3.44 -5.31 -15.66
CA LYS A 41 4.71 -5.99 -15.38
C LYS A 41 4.34 -7.34 -14.80
N ALA A 42 4.73 -8.42 -15.48
CA ALA A 42 4.56 -9.77 -14.98
C ALA A 42 4.99 -9.81 -13.49
N PRO A 43 4.20 -10.45 -12.61
CA PRO A 43 4.48 -10.46 -11.17
C PRO A 43 5.89 -11.01 -10.95
N LYS A 44 6.73 -10.24 -10.29
CA LYS A 44 8.16 -10.50 -10.05
C LYS A 44 8.41 -11.83 -9.32
N TYR A 45 7.41 -12.34 -8.67
CA TYR A 45 7.34 -13.65 -8.03
C TYR A 45 6.09 -14.33 -8.58
N HIS A 46 6.14 -15.61 -8.95
CA HIS A 46 5.04 -16.40 -9.50
C HIS A 46 3.84 -16.58 -8.53
N ASN A 47 3.52 -15.52 -7.77
CA ASN A 47 2.40 -15.50 -6.85
C ASN A 47 1.10 -15.45 -7.66
N LYS A 48 0.23 -16.42 -7.42
CA LYS A 48 -1.12 -16.44 -7.99
C LYS A 48 -2.05 -15.69 -7.03
N PRO A 49 -2.66 -14.57 -7.45
CA PRO A 49 -3.72 -13.93 -6.68
C PRO A 49 -4.83 -14.95 -6.39
N THR A 50 -5.33 -14.93 -5.19
CA THR A 50 -6.35 -15.86 -4.73
C THR A 50 -7.47 -15.08 -4.04
N GLU A 51 -8.71 -15.47 -4.29
CA GLU A 51 -9.88 -14.84 -3.68
C GLU A 51 -10.49 -15.74 -2.60
N ARG A 52 -11.09 -15.12 -1.60
CA ARG A 52 -11.90 -15.77 -0.57
C ARG A 52 -13.20 -15.00 -0.40
N ILE A 53 -14.27 -15.74 -0.15
CA ILE A 53 -15.57 -15.16 0.17
C ILE A 53 -15.73 -15.24 1.69
N THR A 54 -15.99 -14.10 2.32
CA THR A 54 -16.26 -14.02 3.75
C THR A 54 -17.65 -14.57 4.07
N LEU A 55 -17.92 -14.85 5.33
CA LEU A 55 -19.26 -15.26 5.80
C LEU A 55 -20.34 -14.21 5.48
N SER A 56 -19.94 -12.94 5.36
CA SER A 56 -20.84 -11.84 4.96
C SER A 56 -21.02 -11.70 3.43
N GLY A 57 -20.39 -12.59 2.63
CA GLY A 57 -20.44 -12.54 1.16
C GLY A 57 -19.46 -11.57 0.50
N ALA A 58 -18.62 -10.86 1.27
CA ALA A 58 -17.61 -9.97 0.72
C ALA A 58 -16.44 -10.75 0.12
N VAL A 59 -15.95 -10.32 -1.04
CA VAL A 59 -14.80 -10.94 -1.72
C VAL A 59 -13.51 -10.28 -1.24
N LEU A 60 -12.62 -11.06 -0.65
CA LEU A 60 -11.26 -10.66 -0.24
C LEU A 60 -10.25 -11.16 -1.27
N LYS A 61 -9.33 -10.27 -1.68
CA LYS A 61 -8.25 -10.59 -2.62
C LYS A 61 -6.92 -10.65 -1.90
N PHE A 62 -6.23 -11.77 -2.04
CA PHE A 62 -4.91 -12.02 -1.48
C PHE A 62 -3.85 -12.01 -2.57
N GLY A 63 -2.68 -11.44 -2.30
CA GLY A 63 -1.55 -11.39 -3.22
C GLY A 63 -0.91 -12.76 -3.46
N SER A 64 -1.16 -13.73 -2.60
CA SER A 64 -0.60 -15.08 -2.71
C SER A 64 -1.52 -16.15 -2.13
N CYS A 65 -1.39 -17.38 -2.63
CA CYS A 65 -2.07 -18.54 -2.05
C CYS A 65 -1.64 -18.82 -0.59
N LYS A 66 -0.42 -18.41 -0.20
CA LYS A 66 0.07 -18.56 1.17
C LYS A 66 -0.71 -17.66 2.12
N GLU A 67 -0.88 -16.37 1.79
CA GLU A 67 -1.70 -15.43 2.56
C GLU A 67 -3.14 -15.94 2.69
N ALA A 68 -3.74 -16.46 1.60
CA ALA A 68 -5.10 -16.99 1.63
C ALA A 68 -5.24 -18.18 2.58
N ARG A 69 -4.27 -19.12 2.61
CA ARG A 69 -4.27 -20.27 3.53
C ARG A 69 -4.11 -19.84 5.00
N VAL A 70 -3.23 -18.85 5.24
CA VAL A 70 -3.07 -18.29 6.59
C VAL A 70 -4.38 -17.66 7.06
N TYR A 71 -5.03 -16.89 6.19
CA TYR A 71 -6.35 -16.31 6.47
C TYR A 71 -7.38 -17.37 6.84
N ASP A 72 -7.48 -18.45 6.03
CA ASP A 72 -8.42 -19.56 6.30
C ASP A 72 -8.21 -20.15 7.71
N GLY A 73 -6.93 -20.36 8.11
CA GLY A 73 -6.59 -20.84 9.46
C GLY A 73 -6.94 -19.85 10.56
N LEU A 74 -6.70 -18.54 10.33
CA LEU A 74 -7.04 -17.50 11.32
C LEU A 74 -8.55 -17.34 11.51
N ILE A 75 -9.36 -17.47 10.45
CA ILE A 75 -10.82 -17.46 10.58
C ILE A 75 -11.32 -18.63 11.44
N LEU A 76 -10.78 -19.83 11.23
CA LEU A 76 -11.16 -20.99 12.07
C LEU A 76 -10.80 -20.75 13.54
N ARG A 77 -9.62 -20.20 13.83
CA ARG A 77 -9.22 -19.85 15.20
C ARG A 77 -10.10 -18.76 15.81
N GLN A 78 -10.53 -17.78 14.98
CA GLN A 78 -11.46 -16.76 15.46
C GLN A 78 -12.85 -17.35 15.76
N MET A 79 -13.34 -18.26 14.92
CA MET A 79 -14.61 -18.97 15.17
C MET A 79 -14.54 -19.86 16.42
N ALA A 80 -13.37 -20.45 16.71
CA ALA A 80 -13.12 -21.22 17.93
C ALA A 80 -12.94 -20.35 19.19
N GLY A 81 -12.90 -19.01 19.05
CA GLY A 81 -12.68 -18.08 20.17
C GLY A 81 -11.24 -18.03 20.68
N GLU A 82 -10.28 -18.63 19.97
CA GLU A 82 -8.86 -18.60 20.32
C GLU A 82 -8.21 -17.25 20.03
N ILE A 83 -8.73 -16.55 18.99
CA ILE A 83 -8.30 -15.21 18.60
C ILE A 83 -9.50 -14.29 18.43
N ARG A 84 -9.26 -12.97 18.54
CA ARG A 84 -10.25 -11.92 18.29
C ARG A 84 -9.64 -10.73 17.55
N ASP A 85 -10.47 -9.84 17.03
CA ASP A 85 -10.08 -8.60 16.36
C ASP A 85 -9.16 -8.84 15.14
N LEU A 86 -9.42 -9.91 14.36
CA LEU A 86 -8.67 -10.18 13.15
C LEU A 86 -8.84 -9.04 12.14
N ARG A 87 -7.73 -8.41 11.76
CA ARG A 87 -7.68 -7.35 10.75
C ARG A 87 -6.64 -7.69 9.70
N LEU A 88 -6.95 -7.29 8.45
CA LEU A 88 -6.09 -7.50 7.30
C LEU A 88 -5.40 -6.20 6.92
N GLN A 89 -4.17 -6.31 6.45
CA GLN A 89 -3.41 -5.25 5.81
C GLN A 89 -3.32 -3.95 6.63
N VAL A 90 -3.02 -4.09 7.92
CA VAL A 90 -2.89 -2.96 8.85
C VAL A 90 -1.58 -2.19 8.60
N ASP A 91 -1.69 -0.88 8.43
CA ASP A 91 -0.55 0.01 8.22
C ASP A 91 -0.01 0.56 9.56
N PHE A 92 1.30 0.39 9.76
CA PHE A 92 2.06 1.00 10.86
C PHE A 92 2.96 2.10 10.31
N THR A 93 2.80 3.32 10.78
CA THR A 93 3.71 4.41 10.44
C THR A 93 4.95 4.32 11.33
N LEU A 94 6.07 3.89 10.75
CA LEU A 94 7.35 3.72 11.45
C LEU A 94 8.09 5.05 11.62
N GLN A 95 7.98 5.92 10.63
CA GLN A 95 8.50 7.29 10.64
C GLN A 95 7.49 8.19 9.94
N GLU A 96 7.15 9.31 10.56
CA GLU A 96 6.31 10.32 9.96
C GLU A 96 7.00 11.02 8.78
N ALA A 97 6.22 11.57 7.87
CA ALA A 97 6.76 12.45 6.84
C ALA A 97 7.22 13.76 7.48
N PHE A 98 8.37 14.27 7.07
CA PHE A 98 8.91 15.54 7.56
C PHE A 98 9.57 16.33 6.42
N THR A 99 9.84 17.59 6.68
CA THR A 99 10.62 18.43 5.76
C THR A 99 12.00 18.62 6.39
N ASP A 100 13.06 18.36 5.62
CA ASP A 100 14.44 18.54 6.07
C ASP A 100 14.83 20.04 6.14
N THR A 101 16.03 20.29 6.61
CA THR A 101 16.57 21.66 6.74
C THR A 101 16.77 22.38 5.40
N GLU A 102 16.80 21.64 4.30
CA GLU A 102 16.91 22.17 2.94
C GLU A 102 15.54 22.42 2.28
N GLY A 103 14.43 22.21 3.01
CA GLY A 103 13.07 22.37 2.51
C GLY A 103 12.55 21.18 1.70
N LYS A 104 13.29 20.07 1.62
CA LYS A 104 12.89 18.88 0.90
C LYS A 104 11.96 18.00 1.73
N ARG A 105 10.80 17.63 1.17
CA ARG A 105 9.86 16.75 1.84
C ARG A 105 10.31 15.28 1.80
N ILE A 106 10.52 14.71 2.97
CA ILE A 106 10.83 13.29 3.17
C ILE A 106 9.53 12.54 3.45
N ARG A 107 9.31 11.45 2.71
CA ARG A 107 8.09 10.65 2.82
C ARG A 107 8.10 9.78 4.08
N ALA A 108 6.92 9.53 4.65
CA ALA A 108 6.76 8.60 5.75
C ALA A 108 7.26 7.19 5.39
N ILE A 109 7.87 6.51 6.36
CA ILE A 109 8.17 5.09 6.27
C ILE A 109 7.03 4.33 6.92
N ARG A 110 6.38 3.45 6.16
CA ARG A 110 5.28 2.62 6.63
C ARG A 110 5.61 1.14 6.47
N TYR A 111 5.10 0.35 7.41
CA TYR A 111 5.06 -1.10 7.34
C TYR A 111 3.60 -1.54 7.27
N LYS A 112 3.28 -2.38 6.30
CA LYS A 112 1.96 -2.95 6.13
C LYS A 112 2.02 -4.43 6.50
N ALA A 113 1.37 -4.79 7.60
CA ALA A 113 1.26 -6.15 8.07
C ALA A 113 0.16 -6.90 7.28
N ASP A 114 0.36 -8.17 6.98
CA ASP A 114 -0.66 -8.97 6.30
C ASP A 114 -1.86 -9.21 7.23
N PHE A 115 -1.62 -9.56 8.50
CA PHE A 115 -2.65 -9.82 9.50
C PHE A 115 -2.27 -9.24 10.86
N THR A 116 -3.28 -8.80 11.61
CA THR A 116 -3.16 -8.51 13.02
C THR A 116 -4.36 -9.08 13.77
N TYR A 117 -4.15 -9.57 14.96
CA TYR A 117 -5.20 -10.11 15.81
C TYR A 117 -4.78 -10.09 17.28
N LYS A 118 -5.70 -10.41 18.16
CA LYS A 118 -5.39 -10.69 19.55
C LYS A 118 -5.58 -12.17 19.82
N GLU A 119 -4.63 -12.80 20.48
CA GLU A 119 -4.72 -14.21 20.89
C GLU A 119 -4.68 -14.35 22.41
N ARG A 120 -5.29 -15.38 22.93
CA ARG A 120 -5.18 -15.75 24.33
C ARG A 120 -3.76 -16.25 24.61
N SER A 121 -3.13 -15.72 25.62
CA SER A 121 -1.86 -16.21 26.11
C SER A 121 -2.09 -17.08 27.35
N ARG A 122 -1.90 -18.39 27.21
CA ARG A 122 -2.09 -19.33 28.32
C ARG A 122 -1.14 -19.05 29.47
N ASP A 123 0.09 -18.65 29.15
CA ASP A 123 1.09 -18.33 30.17
C ASP A 123 0.70 -17.07 30.97
N ASP A 124 0.13 -16.06 30.28
CA ASP A 124 -0.35 -14.85 30.93
C ASP A 124 -1.66 -15.10 31.70
N GLU A 125 -2.53 -16.02 31.23
CA GLU A 125 -3.74 -16.45 31.94
C GLU A 125 -3.37 -17.14 33.26
N GLN A 126 -2.44 -18.10 33.22
CA GLN A 126 -1.99 -18.81 34.44
C GLN A 126 -1.33 -17.85 35.44
N LEU A 127 -0.46 -16.95 34.96
CA LEU A 127 0.15 -15.95 35.83
C LEU A 127 -0.89 -14.99 36.42
N ALA A 128 -1.91 -14.61 35.66
CA ALA A 128 -2.98 -13.75 36.17
C ALA A 128 -3.82 -14.46 37.24
N GLU A 129 -4.14 -15.76 37.05
CA GLU A 129 -4.83 -16.58 38.04
C GLU A 129 -4.02 -16.71 39.29
N ASP A 130 -2.70 -17.00 39.20
CA ASP A 130 -1.78 -17.14 40.35
C ASP A 130 -1.67 -15.84 41.15
N LEU A 131 -1.81 -14.68 40.50
CA LEU A 131 -1.75 -13.35 41.10
C LEU A 131 -3.13 -12.79 41.49
N GLY A 132 -4.22 -13.52 41.23
CA GLY A 132 -5.60 -13.11 41.56
C GLY A 132 -6.15 -11.98 40.69
N PHE A 133 -5.60 -11.79 39.48
CA PHE A 133 -6.13 -10.85 38.50
C PHE A 133 -7.14 -11.49 37.53
N PRO A 134 -8.03 -10.70 36.89
CA PRO A 134 -8.93 -11.23 35.89
C PRO A 134 -8.15 -11.86 34.71
N SER A 135 -8.48 -13.10 34.33
CA SER A 135 -7.77 -13.91 33.32
C SER A 135 -8.07 -13.51 31.87
N ASP A 136 -8.52 -12.29 31.57
CA ASP A 136 -8.80 -11.84 30.20
C ASP A 136 -7.54 -11.25 29.51
N CYS A 137 -6.47 -12.03 29.50
CA CYS A 137 -5.18 -11.65 28.92
C CYS A 137 -5.11 -11.92 27.43
N TRP A 138 -5.18 -10.84 26.65
CA TRP A 138 -5.10 -10.89 25.19
C TRP A 138 -3.81 -10.23 24.69
N ARG A 139 -2.95 -11.02 24.05
CA ARG A 139 -1.72 -10.55 23.42
C ARG A 139 -1.99 -10.08 21.99
N TYR A 140 -1.52 -8.87 21.66
CA TYR A 140 -1.58 -8.37 20.28
C TYR A 140 -0.50 -9.00 19.42
N VAL A 141 -0.89 -9.58 18.28
CA VAL A 141 0.00 -10.28 17.35
C VAL A 141 -0.04 -9.58 16.00
N VAL A 142 1.15 -9.37 15.44
CA VAL A 142 1.36 -8.92 14.05
C VAL A 142 1.96 -10.08 13.27
N LEU A 143 1.27 -10.54 12.23
CA LEU A 143 1.66 -11.70 11.44
C LEU A 143 1.86 -11.32 9.97
N ASP A 144 2.92 -11.86 9.39
CA ASP A 144 3.31 -11.62 8.01
C ASP A 144 3.59 -12.95 7.29
N ALA A 145 2.90 -13.20 6.19
CA ALA A 145 3.04 -14.40 5.38
C ALA A 145 4.27 -14.26 4.44
N LYS A 146 5.48 -14.44 5.00
CA LYS A 146 6.73 -14.27 4.27
C LYS A 146 7.39 -15.60 3.91
N SER A 147 7.99 -15.65 2.71
CA SER A 147 8.96 -16.68 2.33
C SER A 147 10.38 -16.13 2.44
N ASN A 148 11.38 -17.02 2.57
CA ASN A 148 12.78 -16.59 2.69
C ASN A 148 13.24 -15.62 1.59
N PRO A 149 12.90 -15.81 0.29
CA PRO A 149 13.30 -14.88 -0.76
C PRO A 149 12.70 -13.47 -0.64
N THR A 150 11.61 -13.31 0.12
CA THR A 150 10.93 -12.02 0.31
C THR A 150 11.45 -11.24 1.52
N LYS A 151 12.32 -11.83 2.35
CA LYS A 151 12.96 -11.21 3.52
C LYS A 151 14.13 -10.31 3.09
N THR A 152 13.82 -9.19 2.48
CA THR A 152 14.83 -8.22 2.00
C THR A 152 15.44 -7.42 3.16
N ALA A 153 16.62 -6.79 2.93
CA ALA A 153 17.23 -5.88 3.90
C ALA A 153 16.29 -4.75 4.33
N LYS A 154 15.48 -4.22 3.39
CA LYS A 154 14.45 -3.21 3.65
C LYS A 154 13.36 -3.73 4.61
N TYR A 155 12.95 -4.98 4.46
CA TYR A 155 12.00 -5.62 5.37
C TYR A 155 12.59 -5.77 6.77
N MET A 156 13.83 -6.28 6.87
CA MET A 156 14.52 -6.45 8.15
C MET A 156 14.72 -5.13 8.90
N MET A 157 15.00 -4.03 8.18
CA MET A 157 15.08 -2.70 8.77
C MET A 157 13.71 -2.26 9.33
N LYS A 158 12.63 -2.41 8.56
CA LYS A 158 11.27 -2.08 9.01
C LYS A 158 10.83 -2.91 10.22
N LYS A 159 11.20 -4.19 10.27
CA LYS A 159 10.94 -5.08 11.42
C LYS A 159 11.60 -4.53 12.70
N LYS A 160 12.87 -4.09 12.61
CA LYS A 160 13.57 -3.44 13.73
C LYS A 160 12.91 -2.15 14.17
N MET A 161 12.51 -1.29 13.21
CA MET A 161 11.82 -0.03 13.50
C MET A 161 10.44 -0.27 14.16
N LEU A 162 9.70 -1.32 13.74
CA LEU A 162 8.43 -1.69 14.35
C LEU A 162 8.63 -2.10 15.81
N LYS A 163 9.63 -2.91 16.09
CA LYS A 163 9.97 -3.35 17.44
C LYS A 163 10.39 -2.17 18.33
N GLU A 164 11.24 -1.29 17.80
CA GLU A 164 11.72 -0.12 18.54
C GLU A 164 10.57 0.85 18.86
N ARG A 165 9.70 1.17 17.88
CA ARG A 165 8.64 2.18 18.05
C ARG A 165 7.43 1.67 18.83
N PHE A 166 7.03 0.42 18.63
CA PHE A 166 5.78 -0.14 19.15
C PHE A 166 5.96 -1.32 20.12
N GLY A 167 7.20 -1.81 20.32
CA GLY A 167 7.46 -2.99 21.13
C GLY A 167 6.94 -4.30 20.50
N ILE A 168 6.58 -4.30 19.21
CA ILE A 168 5.93 -5.41 18.53
C ILE A 168 6.95 -6.22 17.73
N ASP A 169 6.97 -7.54 17.96
CA ASP A 169 7.67 -8.49 17.11
C ASP A 169 6.74 -9.04 16.02
N ILE A 170 7.25 -9.16 14.79
CA ILE A 170 6.49 -9.73 13.68
C ILE A 170 6.63 -11.25 13.72
N THR A 171 5.50 -11.96 13.79
CA THR A 171 5.42 -13.40 13.59
C THR A 171 5.42 -13.70 12.09
N GLU A 172 6.36 -14.49 11.63
CA GLU A 172 6.51 -14.87 10.22
C GLU A 172 6.05 -16.31 10.01
N VAL A 173 5.22 -16.53 9.02
CA VAL A 173 4.68 -17.85 8.64
C VAL A 173 4.85 -18.15 7.16
#